data_14430ca2edd7955c30e1df7221ef527f
#
_entry.id   14430ca2edd7955c30e1df7221ef527f
#
_cell.length_a   1.000
_cell.length_b   1.000
_cell.length_c   1.000
_cell.angle_alpha   90.00
_cell.angle_beta   90.00
_cell.angle_gamma   90.00
#
_symmetry.space_group_name_H-M   'P 1'
#
loop_
_entity.id
_entity.type
_entity.pdbx_description
1 polymer ?
#
loop_
_entity_poly.entity_id
_entity_poly.type
_entity_poly.pdbx_seq_one_letter_code
_entity_poly.pdbx_strand_id
1 'polypeptide(L)'
;LGLKVPETIDEFYDTLVAIRDNDPNGNGKKDEIPLAGSIIGWNDQVERFIINSFIYCDLDTNISSGAEGNTGYLLDGKKIDTAVNKPAYREALQFINKLYKEGLIYNGSFTQDSSQLTQLVESSAQPVVGFVAGGWRGQFSSLSGERFLNFQAIAPLKGSQGVREAVNFLSVPGTGALVLSSKTPHAEAILRYFDYMYSTEGTLKQKYGNEGDAWAWAAEEDA
;
A
#
# COMPACT_ATOMS: atom_id res chain seq x y z
N LEU A 1 14.92 18.01 -5.35
CA LEU A 1 14.07 19.05 -5.96
C LEU A 1 13.49 20.03 -4.93
N GLY A 2 13.55 19.74 -3.63
CA GLY A 2 12.98 20.61 -2.58
C GLY A 2 11.44 20.69 -2.63
N LEU A 3 10.78 19.72 -3.22
CA LEU A 3 9.32 19.67 -3.32
C LEU A 3 8.70 19.27 -1.97
N LYS A 4 7.52 19.79 -1.71
CA LYS A 4 6.72 19.34 -0.57
C LYS A 4 6.07 18.00 -0.86
N VAL A 5 5.76 17.25 0.19
CA VAL A 5 4.93 16.04 0.07
C VAL A 5 3.54 16.44 -0.43
N PRO A 6 3.02 15.85 -1.51
CA PRO A 6 1.72 16.24 -2.05
C PRO A 6 0.58 15.83 -1.12
N GLU A 7 -0.40 16.71 -0.96
CA GLU A 7 -1.62 16.47 -0.20
C GLU A 7 -2.86 16.36 -1.08
N THR A 8 -2.79 16.89 -2.30
CA THR A 8 -3.88 16.87 -3.28
C THR A 8 -3.48 16.12 -4.54
N ILE A 9 -4.47 15.70 -5.32
CA ILE A 9 -4.26 15.01 -6.58
C ILE A 9 -3.56 15.90 -7.61
N ASP A 10 -3.78 17.22 -7.56
CA ASP A 10 -3.13 18.18 -8.44
C ASP A 10 -1.65 18.38 -8.06
N GLU A 11 -1.35 18.56 -6.76
CA GLU A 11 0.03 18.62 -6.28
C GLU A 11 0.80 17.32 -6.57
N PHE A 12 0.12 16.19 -6.49
CA PHE A 12 0.69 14.90 -6.86
C PHE A 12 1.05 14.85 -8.34
N TYR A 13 0.13 15.29 -9.21
CA TYR A 13 0.41 15.40 -10.64
C TYR A 13 1.63 16.29 -10.91
N ASP A 14 1.67 17.49 -10.33
CA ASP A 14 2.79 18.43 -10.52
C ASP A 14 4.12 17.84 -10.03
N THR A 15 4.09 17.11 -8.92
CA THR A 15 5.26 16.41 -8.39
C THR A 15 5.74 15.31 -9.33
N LEU A 16 4.83 14.51 -9.90
CA LEU A 16 5.18 13.49 -10.89
C LEU A 16 5.80 14.10 -12.15
N VAL A 17 5.25 15.22 -12.64
CA VAL A 17 5.80 15.97 -13.77
C VAL A 17 7.21 16.49 -13.43
N ALA A 18 7.39 17.04 -12.25
CA ALA A 18 8.69 17.54 -11.82
C ALA A 18 9.75 16.43 -11.72
N ILE A 19 9.37 15.23 -11.28
CA ILE A 19 10.26 14.07 -11.25
C ILE A 19 10.64 13.64 -12.68
N ARG A 20 9.66 13.52 -13.59
CA ARG A 20 9.91 13.13 -14.99
C ARG A 20 10.83 14.09 -15.72
N ASP A 21 10.64 15.40 -15.52
CA ASP A 21 11.27 16.44 -16.34
C ASP A 21 12.64 16.90 -15.82
N ASN A 22 12.99 16.52 -14.59
CA ASN A 22 14.26 16.85 -13.96
C ASN A 22 15.09 15.59 -13.70
N ASP A 23 16.23 15.76 -13.06
CA ASP A 23 17.17 14.70 -12.62
C ASP A 23 17.33 14.79 -11.08
N PRO A 24 16.32 14.33 -10.31
CA PRO A 24 16.35 14.41 -8.86
C PRO A 24 17.46 13.57 -8.22
N ASN A 25 17.90 12.52 -8.88
CA ASN A 25 18.98 11.66 -8.38
C ASN A 25 20.40 12.15 -8.79
N GLY A 26 20.49 13.17 -9.68
CA GLY A 26 21.75 13.81 -10.08
C GLY A 26 22.67 12.93 -10.90
N ASN A 27 22.17 11.91 -11.58
CA ASN A 27 22.97 10.96 -12.35
C ASN A 27 23.26 11.41 -13.80
N GLY A 28 22.66 12.54 -14.23
CA GLY A 28 22.81 13.12 -15.55
C GLY A 28 22.03 12.39 -16.65
N LYS A 29 21.09 11.52 -16.30
CA LYS A 29 20.24 10.77 -17.23
C LYS A 29 18.79 11.16 -17.05
N LYS A 30 17.97 10.84 -18.05
CA LYS A 30 16.50 10.93 -17.98
C LYS A 30 15.93 9.53 -17.82
N ASP A 31 16.16 8.94 -16.68
CA ASP A 31 15.74 7.57 -16.36
C ASP A 31 14.78 7.50 -15.16
N GLU A 32 14.28 8.64 -14.71
CA GLU A 32 13.33 8.75 -13.63
C GLU A 32 11.98 8.11 -13.98
N ILE A 33 11.47 7.38 -13.02
CA ILE A 33 10.16 6.75 -13.03
C ILE A 33 9.31 7.47 -11.97
N PRO A 34 8.39 8.36 -12.37
CA PRO A 34 7.62 9.14 -11.40
C PRO A 34 6.78 8.28 -10.46
N LEU A 35 6.05 7.28 -11.01
CA LEU A 35 5.19 6.38 -10.26
C LEU A 35 5.30 4.96 -10.78
N ALA A 36 5.52 4.01 -9.91
CA ALA A 36 5.52 2.57 -10.21
C ALA A 36 4.59 1.79 -9.27
N GLY A 37 4.13 0.65 -9.76
CA GLY A 37 3.35 -0.33 -9.02
C GLY A 37 3.41 -1.70 -9.69
N SER A 38 2.59 -2.64 -9.24
CA SER A 38 2.44 -3.96 -9.87
C SER A 38 0.98 -4.38 -9.93
N ILE A 39 0.67 -5.39 -10.76
CA ILE A 39 -0.69 -5.95 -10.81
C ILE A 39 -0.89 -7.10 -9.84
N ILE A 40 0.20 -7.70 -9.36
CA ILE A 40 0.19 -8.84 -8.45
C ILE A 40 1.02 -8.49 -7.23
N GLY A 41 0.36 -8.20 -6.13
CA GLY A 41 0.98 -7.85 -4.86
C GLY A 41 -0.02 -7.23 -3.90
N TRP A 42 0.37 -7.10 -2.65
CA TRP A 42 -0.51 -6.56 -1.64
C TRP A 42 -0.53 -5.03 -1.70
N ASN A 43 -1.60 -4.48 -2.29
CA ASN A 43 -1.83 -3.06 -2.49
C ASN A 43 -0.81 -2.35 -3.42
N ASP A 44 -0.20 -3.08 -4.35
CA ASP A 44 0.81 -2.54 -5.26
C ASP A 44 0.20 -1.87 -6.51
N GLN A 45 -1.13 -1.89 -6.65
CA GLN A 45 -1.83 -1.34 -7.80
C GLN A 45 -1.90 0.18 -7.71
N VAL A 46 -1.36 0.87 -8.71
CA VAL A 46 -1.32 2.35 -8.75
C VAL A 46 -2.70 2.99 -8.78
N GLU A 47 -3.68 2.33 -9.41
CA GLU A 47 -5.04 2.82 -9.52
C GLU A 47 -5.77 2.85 -8.18
N ARG A 48 -5.45 1.93 -7.29
CA ARG A 48 -6.19 1.73 -6.04
C ARG A 48 -6.18 2.97 -5.14
N PHE A 49 -5.03 3.59 -4.93
CA PHE A 49 -4.95 4.78 -4.10
C PHE A 49 -5.42 6.05 -4.84
N ILE A 50 -5.24 6.11 -6.17
CA ILE A 50 -5.68 7.26 -6.98
C ILE A 50 -7.21 7.32 -7.02
N ILE A 51 -7.90 6.20 -7.25
CA ILE A 51 -9.37 6.16 -7.31
C ILE A 51 -9.98 6.70 -6.02
N ASN A 52 -9.39 6.43 -4.88
CA ASN A 52 -9.87 6.87 -3.57
C ASN A 52 -9.77 8.40 -3.34
N SER A 53 -9.12 9.13 -4.24
CA SER A 53 -9.20 10.60 -4.29
C SER A 53 -10.45 11.12 -5.00
N PHE A 54 -11.19 10.26 -5.69
CA PHE A 54 -12.41 10.62 -6.44
C PHE A 54 -13.65 9.99 -5.82
N ILE A 55 -13.56 8.74 -5.41
CA ILE A 55 -14.65 7.98 -4.79
C ILE A 55 -14.04 6.86 -3.96
N TYR A 56 -14.62 6.57 -2.78
CA TYR A 56 -14.23 5.38 -2.05
C TYR A 56 -14.46 4.14 -2.91
N CYS A 57 -13.42 3.35 -3.10
CA CYS A 57 -13.50 2.11 -3.88
C CYS A 57 -12.50 1.10 -3.32
N ASP A 58 -13.04 0.06 -2.69
CA ASP A 58 -12.27 -1.09 -2.24
C ASP A 58 -12.29 -2.17 -3.32
N LEU A 59 -11.68 -1.88 -4.46
CA LEU A 59 -11.53 -2.81 -5.56
C LEU A 59 -10.14 -3.42 -5.53
N ASP A 60 -10.05 -4.71 -5.26
CA ASP A 60 -8.82 -5.47 -5.48
C ASP A 60 -8.82 -6.00 -6.92
N THR A 61 -7.95 -5.44 -7.74
CA THR A 61 -7.74 -5.90 -9.12
C THR A 61 -6.84 -7.13 -9.18
N ASN A 62 -6.26 -7.55 -8.06
CA ASN A 62 -5.42 -8.74 -7.97
C ASN A 62 -6.25 -10.03 -7.97
N ILE A 63 -6.64 -10.47 -9.15
CA ILE A 63 -7.43 -11.69 -9.38
C ILE A 63 -6.69 -12.96 -8.91
N SER A 64 -5.37 -12.91 -8.78
CA SER A 64 -4.55 -14.06 -8.40
C SER A 64 -4.42 -14.29 -6.90
N SER A 65 -4.77 -13.31 -6.06
CA SER A 65 -4.59 -13.44 -4.61
C SER A 65 -5.61 -14.37 -3.94
N GLY A 66 -6.69 -14.73 -4.62
CA GLY A 66 -7.80 -15.46 -4.00
C GLY A 66 -8.40 -14.67 -2.82
N ALA A 67 -8.05 -13.40 -2.68
CA ALA A 67 -8.55 -12.55 -1.63
C ALA A 67 -10.06 -12.36 -1.82
N GLU A 68 -10.79 -12.92 -0.90
CA GLU A 68 -12.23 -12.73 -0.85
C GLU A 68 -12.53 -11.25 -0.60
N GLY A 69 -13.21 -10.60 -1.53
CA GLY A 69 -14.10 -9.56 -1.12
C GLY A 69 -13.78 -8.12 -1.42
N ASN A 70 -12.89 -7.79 -2.34
CA ASN A 70 -12.74 -6.40 -2.76
C ASN A 70 -13.51 -6.16 -4.05
N THR A 71 -14.78 -5.83 -3.92
CA THR A 71 -15.75 -5.83 -5.01
C THR A 71 -16.12 -4.43 -5.49
N GLY A 72 -15.51 -3.37 -4.94
CA GLY A 72 -15.89 -2.00 -5.22
C GLY A 72 -17.30 -1.66 -4.77
N TYR A 73 -17.85 -2.42 -3.80
CA TYR A 73 -19.16 -2.13 -3.26
C TYR A 73 -19.13 -0.90 -2.35
N LEU A 74 -20.23 -0.14 -2.44
CA LEU A 74 -20.52 0.99 -1.58
C LEU A 74 -21.73 0.67 -0.73
N LEU A 75 -21.75 1.13 0.50
CA LEU A 75 -22.92 1.09 1.36
C LEU A 75 -23.53 2.49 1.44
N ASP A 76 -24.68 2.68 0.82
CA ASP A 76 -25.48 3.89 0.91
C ASP A 76 -26.67 3.65 1.87
N GLY A 77 -26.48 3.98 3.12
CA GLY A 77 -27.43 3.66 4.20
C GLY A 77 -27.64 2.15 4.35
N LYS A 78 -28.76 1.63 3.83
CA LYS A 78 -29.08 0.20 3.84
C LYS A 78 -29.01 -0.44 2.44
N LYS A 79 -28.57 0.32 1.43
CA LYS A 79 -28.52 -0.13 0.05
C LYS A 79 -27.08 -0.42 -0.34
N ILE A 80 -26.86 -1.58 -0.92
CA ILE A 80 -25.57 -1.94 -1.54
C ILE A 80 -25.58 -1.39 -2.97
N ASP A 81 -24.52 -0.66 -3.31
CA ASP A 81 -24.27 -0.11 -4.65
C ASP A 81 -22.80 -0.40 -5.04
N THR A 82 -22.37 0.05 -6.19
CA THR A 82 -20.97 -0.13 -6.64
C THR A 82 -20.35 1.19 -7.09
N ALA A 83 -19.06 1.37 -6.78
CA ALA A 83 -18.29 2.53 -7.20
C ALA A 83 -18.07 2.56 -8.71
N VAL A 84 -17.89 1.38 -9.33
CA VAL A 84 -17.48 1.27 -10.75
C VAL A 84 -18.48 1.82 -11.76
N ASN A 85 -19.73 1.99 -11.39
CA ASN A 85 -20.77 2.58 -12.26
C ASN A 85 -20.98 4.11 -12.03
N LYS A 86 -20.18 4.73 -11.15
CA LYS A 86 -20.31 6.15 -10.81
C LYS A 86 -19.51 7.05 -11.74
N PRO A 87 -20.00 8.28 -12.01
CA PRO A 87 -19.20 9.25 -12.77
C PRO A 87 -17.84 9.53 -12.19
N ALA A 88 -17.72 9.65 -10.87
CA ALA A 88 -16.45 9.88 -10.17
C ALA A 88 -15.42 8.76 -10.40
N TYR A 89 -15.84 7.50 -10.51
CA TYR A 89 -14.96 6.41 -10.88
C TYR A 89 -14.41 6.58 -12.31
N ARG A 90 -15.28 7.01 -13.24
CA ARG A 90 -14.85 7.31 -14.62
C ARG A 90 -13.85 8.47 -14.66
N GLU A 91 -14.05 9.51 -13.85
CA GLU A 91 -13.11 10.63 -13.74
C GLU A 91 -11.75 10.16 -13.21
N ALA A 92 -11.74 9.28 -12.21
CA ALA A 92 -10.51 8.65 -11.71
C ALA A 92 -9.76 7.90 -12.81
N LEU A 93 -10.47 7.07 -13.60
CA LEU A 93 -9.86 6.35 -14.74
C LEU A 93 -9.35 7.28 -15.83
N GLN A 94 -10.03 8.40 -16.10
CA GLN A 94 -9.56 9.42 -17.03
C GLN A 94 -8.26 10.08 -16.53
N PHE A 95 -8.17 10.36 -15.24
CA PHE A 95 -6.95 10.89 -14.64
C PHE A 95 -5.80 9.89 -14.71
N ILE A 96 -6.01 8.62 -14.36
CA ILE A 96 -5.01 7.55 -14.48
C ILE A 96 -4.55 7.42 -15.95
N ASN A 97 -5.48 7.46 -16.90
CA ASN A 97 -5.14 7.41 -18.32
C ASN A 97 -4.31 8.62 -18.76
N LYS A 98 -4.58 9.81 -18.20
CA LYS A 98 -3.75 11.01 -18.42
C LYS A 98 -2.33 10.76 -17.92
N LEU A 99 -2.17 10.33 -16.67
CA LEU A 99 -0.86 10.02 -16.09
C LEU A 99 -0.08 9.00 -16.93
N TYR A 100 -0.75 7.94 -17.37
CA TYR A 100 -0.15 6.92 -18.23
C TYR A 100 0.32 7.47 -19.56
N LYS A 101 -0.53 8.22 -20.26
CA LYS A 101 -0.20 8.81 -21.57
C LYS A 101 0.95 9.82 -21.51
N GLU A 102 1.08 10.52 -20.39
CA GLU A 102 2.15 11.48 -20.16
C GLU A 102 3.44 10.84 -19.61
N GLY A 103 3.49 9.51 -19.50
CA GLY A 103 4.67 8.79 -19.02
C GLY A 103 4.94 8.98 -17.52
N LEU A 104 3.92 9.37 -16.75
CA LEU A 104 4.01 9.57 -15.31
C LEU A 104 3.80 8.28 -14.52
N ILE A 105 3.23 7.24 -15.14
CA ILE A 105 3.14 5.88 -14.60
C ILE A 105 4.05 4.98 -15.42
N TYR A 106 4.87 4.19 -14.76
CA TYR A 106 5.69 3.17 -15.41
C TYR A 106 4.83 2.16 -16.16
N ASN A 107 5.12 1.96 -17.45
CA ASN A 107 4.32 1.09 -18.30
C ASN A 107 4.22 -0.35 -17.78
N GLY A 108 5.29 -0.86 -17.15
CA GLY A 108 5.34 -2.17 -16.53
C GLY A 108 4.40 -2.32 -15.32
N SER A 109 3.92 -1.22 -14.73
CA SER A 109 3.04 -1.27 -13.55
C SER A 109 1.75 -2.06 -13.77
N PHE A 110 1.32 -2.20 -15.03
CA PHE A 110 0.12 -2.95 -15.41
C PHE A 110 0.40 -4.39 -15.90
N THR A 111 1.65 -4.86 -15.79
CA THR A 111 2.05 -6.20 -16.26
C THR A 111 3.02 -6.91 -15.34
N GLN A 112 3.79 -6.18 -14.53
CA GLN A 112 4.80 -6.74 -13.62
C GLN A 112 4.18 -7.25 -12.32
N ASP A 113 4.88 -8.19 -11.69
CA ASP A 113 4.61 -8.67 -10.34
C ASP A 113 5.39 -7.88 -9.28
N SER A 114 5.16 -8.19 -7.99
CA SER A 114 5.85 -7.53 -6.86
C SER A 114 7.36 -7.77 -6.87
N SER A 115 7.83 -8.93 -7.34
CA SER A 115 9.26 -9.23 -7.39
C SER A 115 9.97 -8.36 -8.44
N GLN A 116 9.33 -8.16 -9.59
CA GLN A 116 9.78 -7.27 -10.63
C GLN A 116 9.74 -5.80 -10.17
N LEU A 117 8.71 -5.41 -9.41
CA LEU A 117 8.64 -4.08 -8.80
C LEU A 117 9.79 -3.87 -7.82
N THR A 118 10.07 -4.83 -6.94
CA THR A 118 11.22 -4.77 -6.02
C THR A 118 12.54 -4.66 -6.79
N GLN A 119 12.71 -5.45 -7.84
CA GLN A 119 13.89 -5.36 -8.69
C GLN A 119 14.02 -3.97 -9.33
N LEU A 120 12.94 -3.40 -9.82
CA LEU A 120 12.93 -2.05 -10.41
C LEU A 120 13.37 -1.00 -9.38
N VAL A 121 12.86 -1.07 -8.16
CA VAL A 121 13.20 -0.13 -7.08
C VAL A 121 14.64 -0.27 -6.64
N GLU A 122 15.18 -1.49 -6.58
CA GLU A 122 16.50 -1.78 -6.01
C GLU A 122 17.64 -1.85 -7.05
N SER A 123 17.34 -1.94 -8.36
CA SER A 123 18.31 -2.33 -9.39
C SER A 123 19.39 -1.28 -9.70
N SER A 124 19.14 0.00 -9.44
CA SER A 124 20.07 1.09 -9.78
C SER A 124 20.92 1.52 -8.59
N ALA A 125 22.13 2.03 -8.81
CA ALA A 125 22.97 2.59 -7.74
C ALA A 125 22.31 3.83 -7.11
N GLN A 126 21.64 4.66 -7.93
CA GLN A 126 20.87 5.83 -7.49
C GLN A 126 19.36 5.53 -7.60
N PRO A 127 18.53 6.02 -6.67
CA PRO A 127 17.09 5.87 -6.76
C PRO A 127 16.54 6.49 -8.04
N VAL A 128 15.81 5.72 -8.84
CA VAL A 128 15.16 6.19 -10.07
C VAL A 128 13.64 6.29 -9.93
N VAL A 129 13.04 5.62 -8.94
CA VAL A 129 11.60 5.59 -8.73
C VAL A 129 11.21 6.63 -7.68
N GLY A 130 10.31 7.55 -8.05
CA GLY A 130 9.84 8.62 -7.18
C GLY A 130 8.78 8.16 -6.20
N PHE A 131 7.69 7.57 -6.72
CA PHE A 131 6.59 7.02 -5.92
C PHE A 131 6.36 5.55 -6.23
N VAL A 132 6.02 4.79 -5.21
CA VAL A 132 5.70 3.37 -5.32
C VAL A 132 4.37 3.10 -4.64
N ALA A 133 3.46 2.41 -5.34
CA ALA A 133 2.27 1.85 -4.73
C ALA A 133 2.63 0.57 -3.95
N GLY A 134 2.13 0.43 -2.73
CA GLY A 134 2.39 -0.77 -1.92
C GLY A 134 1.68 -0.72 -0.57
N GLY A 135 1.40 -1.87 0.00
CA GLY A 135 0.78 -1.97 1.32
C GLY A 135 1.71 -1.61 2.47
N TRP A 136 3.02 -1.74 2.27
CA TRP A 136 4.07 -1.32 3.18
C TRP A 136 5.43 -1.30 2.47
N ARG A 137 6.42 -0.60 3.03
CA ARG A 137 7.73 -0.40 2.39
C ARG A 137 8.48 -1.69 2.06
N GLY A 138 8.38 -2.74 2.88
CA GLY A 138 9.03 -4.03 2.65
C GLY A 138 8.42 -4.85 1.51
N GLN A 139 7.32 -4.38 0.90
CA GLN A 139 6.73 -4.99 -0.28
C GLN A 139 7.58 -4.78 -1.53
N PHE A 140 8.27 -3.65 -1.61
CA PHE A 140 9.02 -3.23 -2.78
C PHE A 140 10.47 -2.80 -2.49
N SER A 141 10.91 -2.86 -1.24
CA SER A 141 12.27 -2.52 -0.84
C SER A 141 12.81 -3.49 0.21
N SER A 142 14.11 -3.77 0.16
CA SER A 142 14.76 -4.67 1.11
C SER A 142 14.80 -4.08 2.51
N LEU A 143 14.36 -4.85 3.50
CA LEU A 143 14.33 -4.44 4.92
C LEU A 143 15.70 -4.03 5.47
N SER A 144 16.77 -4.59 4.92
CA SER A 144 18.16 -4.28 5.30
C SER A 144 18.80 -3.21 4.43
N GLY A 145 18.07 -2.69 3.43
CA GLY A 145 18.57 -1.72 2.48
C GLY A 145 18.40 -0.28 2.97
N GLU A 146 19.36 0.60 2.63
CA GLU A 146 19.26 2.03 2.93
C GLU A 146 18.02 2.67 2.31
N ARG A 147 17.57 2.18 1.14
CA ARG A 147 16.37 2.68 0.45
C ARG A 147 15.10 2.51 1.25
N PHE A 148 14.98 1.41 2.00
CA PHE A 148 13.85 1.17 2.86
C PHE A 148 13.60 2.33 3.85
N LEU A 149 14.66 2.92 4.38
CA LEU A 149 14.58 4.05 5.31
C LEU A 149 14.24 5.37 4.62
N ASN A 150 14.56 5.50 3.32
CA ASN A 150 14.31 6.72 2.56
C ASN A 150 12.87 6.84 2.04
N PHE A 151 12.09 5.76 2.05
CA PHE A 151 10.67 5.82 1.70
C PHE A 151 9.83 6.33 2.86
N GLN A 152 9.00 7.32 2.57
CA GLN A 152 7.99 7.86 3.48
C GLN A 152 6.59 7.57 2.94
N ALA A 153 5.67 7.13 3.81
CA ALA A 153 4.27 7.02 3.43
C ALA A 153 3.67 8.42 3.26
N ILE A 154 2.86 8.61 2.23
CA ILE A 154 2.05 9.80 2.05
C ILE A 154 0.62 9.57 2.53
N ALA A 155 -0.01 10.60 3.05
CA ALA A 155 -1.42 10.55 3.41
C ALA A 155 -2.29 10.39 2.15
N PRO A 156 -3.53 9.88 2.28
CA PRO A 156 -4.46 9.84 1.15
C PRO A 156 -4.59 11.20 0.50
N LEU A 157 -4.53 11.24 -0.83
CA LEU A 157 -4.59 12.48 -1.60
C LEU A 157 -6.02 13.02 -1.64
N LYS A 158 -6.18 14.32 -1.47
CA LYS A 158 -7.48 14.99 -1.61
C LYS A 158 -7.76 15.26 -3.09
N GLY A 159 -8.88 14.75 -3.60
CA GLY A 159 -9.35 15.02 -4.94
C GLY A 159 -9.97 16.40 -5.10
N SER A 160 -10.20 16.82 -6.35
CA SER A 160 -10.77 18.12 -6.71
C SER A 160 -12.15 18.39 -6.10
N GLN A 161 -12.95 17.34 -5.85
CA GLN A 161 -14.25 17.42 -5.21
C GLN A 161 -14.18 17.28 -3.67
N GLY A 162 -13.00 17.30 -3.09
CA GLY A 162 -12.78 17.22 -1.65
C GLY A 162 -12.77 15.80 -1.08
N VAL A 163 -12.94 14.77 -1.90
CA VAL A 163 -12.86 13.36 -1.49
C VAL A 163 -11.43 13.06 -1.07
N ARG A 164 -11.26 12.42 0.08
CA ARG A 164 -9.98 11.99 0.64
C ARG A 164 -10.20 10.71 1.41
N GLU A 165 -10.11 9.61 0.72
CA GLU A 165 -10.43 8.30 1.24
C GLU A 165 -9.22 7.36 1.13
N ALA A 166 -9.20 6.34 1.97
CA ALA A 166 -8.26 5.24 1.87
C ALA A 166 -9.00 3.93 2.09
N VAL A 167 -8.57 2.89 1.40
CA VAL A 167 -9.08 1.55 1.66
C VAL A 167 -8.68 1.13 3.06
N ASN A 168 -9.65 0.71 3.85
CA ASN A 168 -9.45 0.19 5.18
C ASN A 168 -9.98 -1.24 5.26
N PHE A 169 -9.10 -2.17 5.59
CA PHE A 169 -9.51 -3.54 5.86
C PHE A 169 -10.13 -3.63 7.25
N LEU A 170 -11.40 -4.01 7.30
CA LEU A 170 -12.01 -4.40 8.57
C LEU A 170 -11.27 -5.64 9.08
N SER A 171 -10.65 -5.50 10.23
CA SER A 171 -10.06 -6.64 10.92
C SER A 171 -11.20 -7.52 11.43
N VAL A 172 -11.54 -8.55 10.67
CA VAL A 172 -12.48 -9.58 11.13
C VAL A 172 -11.70 -10.71 11.77
N PRO A 173 -12.12 -11.22 12.95
CA PRO A 173 -11.49 -12.37 13.55
C PRO A 173 -11.53 -13.56 12.58
N GLY A 174 -10.35 -14.07 12.21
CA GLY A 174 -10.27 -15.30 11.43
C GLY A 174 -10.86 -16.47 12.24
N THR A 175 -11.75 -17.24 11.63
CA THR A 175 -12.26 -18.48 12.23
C THR A 175 -11.40 -19.64 11.75
N GLY A 176 -11.14 -20.61 12.65
CA GLY A 176 -10.37 -21.82 12.32
C GLY A 176 -8.85 -21.62 12.21
N ALA A 177 -8.31 -20.47 12.64
CA ALA A 177 -6.87 -20.23 12.71
C ALA A 177 -6.17 -21.17 13.71
N LEU A 178 -6.89 -21.59 14.78
CA LEU A 178 -6.45 -22.59 15.72
C LEU A 178 -7.45 -23.75 15.72
N VAL A 179 -6.96 -24.94 15.46
CA VAL A 179 -7.75 -26.18 15.50
C VAL A 179 -7.15 -27.12 16.53
N LEU A 180 -7.95 -27.55 17.48
CA LEU A 180 -7.56 -28.46 18.54
C LEU A 180 -8.12 -29.87 18.25
N SER A 181 -7.26 -30.89 18.29
CA SER A 181 -7.72 -32.26 18.16
C SER A 181 -8.61 -32.66 19.34
N SER A 182 -9.79 -33.19 19.07
CA SER A 182 -10.70 -33.71 20.11
C SER A 182 -10.13 -34.91 20.91
N LYS A 183 -9.04 -35.48 20.44
CA LYS A 183 -8.34 -36.64 21.09
C LYS A 183 -7.14 -36.21 21.91
N THR A 184 -6.80 -34.91 21.99
CA THR A 184 -5.65 -34.49 22.78
C THR A 184 -5.92 -34.60 24.29
N PRO A 185 -5.00 -35.19 25.07
CA PRO A 185 -5.13 -35.21 26.53
C PRO A 185 -4.69 -33.89 27.16
N HIS A 186 -4.18 -32.93 26.39
CA HIS A 186 -3.58 -31.68 26.87
C HIS A 186 -4.35 -30.43 26.44
N ALA A 187 -5.66 -30.54 26.22
CA ALA A 187 -6.47 -29.45 25.67
C ALA A 187 -6.33 -28.14 26.47
N GLU A 188 -6.40 -28.22 27.79
CA GLU A 188 -6.28 -27.05 28.68
C GLU A 188 -4.92 -26.38 28.57
N ALA A 189 -3.82 -27.13 28.55
CA ALA A 189 -2.48 -26.57 28.44
C ALA A 189 -2.26 -25.87 27.09
N ILE A 190 -2.78 -26.45 26.03
CA ILE A 190 -2.72 -25.86 24.69
C ILE A 190 -3.52 -24.56 24.62
N LEU A 191 -4.75 -24.57 25.15
CA LEU A 191 -5.58 -23.36 25.16
C LEU A 191 -4.96 -22.25 26.00
N ARG A 192 -4.39 -22.53 27.18
CA ARG A 192 -3.67 -21.55 28.00
C ARG A 192 -2.45 -20.96 27.28
N TYR A 193 -1.71 -21.80 26.53
CA TYR A 193 -0.59 -21.31 25.73
C TYR A 193 -1.05 -20.31 24.66
N PHE A 194 -2.10 -20.63 23.93
CA PHE A 194 -2.62 -19.74 22.89
C PHE A 194 -3.30 -18.50 23.46
N ASP A 195 -3.97 -18.62 24.62
CA ASP A 195 -4.53 -17.47 25.33
C ASP A 195 -3.43 -16.45 25.71
N TYR A 196 -2.28 -16.95 26.19
CA TYR A 196 -1.11 -16.08 26.40
C TYR A 196 -0.64 -15.43 25.09
N MET A 197 -0.61 -16.15 23.97
CA MET A 197 -0.20 -15.61 22.67
C MET A 197 -1.13 -14.50 22.15
N TYR A 198 -2.40 -14.48 22.59
CA TYR A 198 -3.35 -13.39 22.30
C TYR A 198 -3.22 -12.19 23.25
N SER A 199 -2.45 -12.29 24.32
CA SER A 199 -2.13 -11.12 25.15
C SER A 199 -1.24 -10.13 24.36
N THR A 200 -1.22 -8.86 24.78
CA THR A 200 -0.34 -7.85 24.18
C THR A 200 1.12 -8.30 24.26
N GLU A 201 1.57 -8.78 25.40
CA GLU A 201 2.94 -9.27 25.60
C GLU A 201 3.24 -10.45 24.68
N GLY A 202 2.38 -11.48 24.65
CA GLY A 202 2.57 -12.67 23.82
C GLY A 202 2.59 -12.33 22.33
N THR A 203 1.69 -11.46 21.89
CA THR A 203 1.62 -11.02 20.48
C THR A 203 2.88 -10.25 20.08
N LEU A 204 3.31 -9.28 20.87
CA LEU A 204 4.50 -8.48 20.58
C LEU A 204 5.77 -9.34 20.59
N LYS A 205 5.91 -10.20 21.61
CA LYS A 205 7.05 -11.11 21.73
C LYS A 205 7.14 -12.10 20.57
N GLN A 206 6.02 -12.66 20.13
CA GLN A 206 5.98 -13.58 19.00
C GLN A 206 6.36 -12.88 17.67
N LYS A 207 5.87 -11.66 17.49
CA LYS A 207 6.04 -10.94 16.21
C LYS A 207 7.36 -10.20 16.10
N TYR A 208 7.84 -9.64 17.19
CA TYR A 208 8.99 -8.71 17.20
C TYR A 208 10.15 -9.15 18.10
N GLY A 209 10.00 -10.20 18.94
CA GLY A 209 11.02 -10.60 19.89
C GLY A 209 10.84 -9.92 21.26
N ASN A 210 11.93 -9.86 22.02
CA ASN A 210 11.88 -9.27 23.35
C ASN A 210 11.93 -7.74 23.30
N GLU A 211 11.19 -7.10 24.20
CA GLU A 211 11.31 -5.66 24.45
C GLU A 211 12.73 -5.30 24.89
N GLY A 212 13.25 -4.18 24.39
CA GLY A 212 14.59 -3.71 24.65
C GLY A 212 15.68 -4.29 23.72
N ASP A 213 15.42 -5.46 23.11
CA ASP A 213 16.34 -6.08 22.14
C ASP A 213 15.95 -5.72 20.70
N ALA A 214 14.70 -5.97 20.33
CA ALA A 214 14.21 -5.86 18.96
C ALA A 214 13.17 -4.74 18.76
N TRP A 215 12.54 -4.28 19.82
CA TRP A 215 11.55 -3.20 19.81
C TRP A 215 11.49 -2.51 21.18
N ALA A 216 10.94 -1.31 21.19
CA ALA A 216 10.60 -0.55 22.41
C ALA A 216 9.29 0.22 22.17
N TRP A 217 8.61 0.60 23.25
CA TRP A 217 7.49 1.52 23.17
C TRP A 217 7.97 2.90 22.71
N ALA A 218 7.21 3.54 21.83
CA ALA A 218 7.47 4.92 21.46
C ALA A 218 7.37 5.82 22.71
N ALA A 219 8.26 6.79 22.84
CA ALA A 219 8.10 7.85 23.82
C ALA A 219 6.86 8.69 23.51
N GLU A 220 6.23 9.34 24.53
CA GLU A 220 5.07 10.22 24.29
C GLU A 220 5.37 11.35 23.29
N GLU A 221 6.64 11.72 23.14
CA GLU A 221 7.11 12.74 22.21
C GLU A 221 7.16 12.25 20.74
N ASP A 222 7.11 10.93 20.52
CA ASP A 222 7.21 10.29 19.19
C ASP A 222 5.85 9.75 18.68
N ALA A 223 4.75 10.00 19.41
CA ALA A 223 3.42 9.43 19.14
C ALA A 223 2.52 10.34 18.27
#